data_d2c759ac18d9513f8d28f8ca5917edde
#
_entry.id   d2c759ac18d9513f8d28f8ca5917edde
#
_cell.length_a   1.000
_cell.length_b   1.000
_cell.length_c   1.000
_cell.angle_alpha   90.00
_cell.angle_beta   90.00
_cell.angle_gamma   90.00
#
_symmetry.space_group_name_H-M   'P 1'
#
loop_
_entity.id
_entity.type
_entity.pdbx_description
1 polymer ?
#
loop_
_entity_poly.entity_id
_entity_poly.type
_entity_poly.pdbx_seq_one_letter_code
_entity_poly.pdbx_strand_id
1 'polypeptide(L)' 'KKKIEGLKYRLQKAIAAEQYEKAAEIRDEIKNAEKQLD' A
#
# COMPACT_ATOMS: atom_id res chain seq x y z
N LYS A 1 14.06 0.09 5.54
CA LYS A 1 14.04 1.34 5.30
C LYS A 1 12.88 1.87 4.58
N LYS A 2 12.52 1.42 3.44
CA LYS A 2 11.41 1.97 2.70
C LYS A 2 10.22 1.07 2.79
N LYS A 3 9.51 1.15 3.90
CA LYS A 3 8.29 0.39 4.05
C LYS A 3 7.29 0.71 2.95
N ILE A 4 7.30 1.96 2.51
CA ILE A 4 6.33 2.37 1.50
C ILE A 4 6.50 1.60 0.22
N GLU A 5 7.73 1.29 -0.14
CA GLU A 5 7.96 0.53 -1.37
C GLU A 5 7.32 -0.85 -1.29
N GLY A 6 7.45 -1.50 -0.14
CA GLY A 6 6.83 -2.79 0.03
C GLY A 6 5.32 -2.71 -0.04
N LEU A 7 4.77 -1.66 0.54
CA LEU A 7 3.33 -1.47 0.50
C LEU A 7 2.86 -1.20 -0.93
N LYS A 8 3.62 -0.42 -1.67
CA LYS A 8 3.25 -0.15 -3.04
C LYS A 8 3.23 -1.42 -3.87
N TYR A 9 4.21 -2.28 -3.64
CA TYR A 9 4.24 -3.54 -4.37
C TYR A 9 3.01 -4.37 -4.07
N ARG A 10 2.65 -4.44 -2.79
CA ARG A 10 1.46 -5.19 -2.42
C ARG A 10 0.20 -4.57 -3.03
N LEU A 11 0.17 -3.25 -3.08
CA LEU A 11 -0.97 -2.58 -3.68
C LEU A 11 -1.13 -2.99 -5.13
N GLN A 12 -0.04 -3.01 -5.87
CA GLN A 12 -0.10 -3.40 -7.26
C GLN A 12 -0.58 -4.84 -7.41
N LYS A 13 -0.10 -5.71 -6.54
CA LYS A 13 -0.51 -7.09 -6.61
C LYS A 13 -2.00 -7.23 -6.34
N ALA A 14 -2.50 -6.49 -5.36
CA ALA A 14 -3.91 -6.55 -5.03
C ALA A 14 -4.74 -6.08 -6.21
N ILE A 15 -4.32 -5.01 -6.86
CA ILE A 15 -5.04 -4.51 -8.01
C ILE A 15 -5.00 -5.51 -9.15
N ALA A 16 -3.85 -6.10 -9.39
CA ALA A 16 -3.72 -7.07 -10.46
C ALA A 16 -4.64 -8.27 -10.23
N ALA A 17 -4.86 -8.61 -8.97
CA ALA A 17 -5.75 -9.70 -8.62
C ALA A 17 -7.20 -9.22 -8.47
N GLU A 18 -7.44 -7.95 -8.74
CA GLU A 18 -8.77 -7.36 -8.66
C GLU A 18 -9.31 -7.43 -7.22
N GLN A 19 -8.43 -7.42 -6.26
CA GLN A 19 -8.83 -7.37 -4.86
C GLN A 19 -8.85 -5.92 -4.41
N TYR A 20 -9.86 -5.21 -4.84
CA TYR A 20 -9.89 -3.77 -4.64
C TYR A 20 -10.08 -3.39 -3.19
N GLU A 21 -10.78 -4.21 -2.43
CA GLU A 21 -10.92 -3.92 -1.00
C GLU A 21 -9.58 -3.97 -0.30
N LYS A 22 -8.78 -4.98 -0.64
CA LYS A 22 -7.46 -5.05 -0.07
C LYS A 22 -6.59 -3.90 -0.55
N ALA A 23 -6.73 -3.58 -1.81
CA ALA A 23 -5.96 -2.47 -2.36
C ALA A 23 -6.26 -1.19 -1.61
N ALA A 24 -7.52 -0.97 -1.26
CA ALA A 24 -7.88 0.23 -0.53
C ALA A 24 -7.23 0.26 0.85
N GLU A 25 -7.21 -0.88 1.51
CA GLU A 25 -6.56 -0.94 2.82
C GLU A 25 -5.09 -0.67 2.72
N ILE A 26 -4.45 -1.25 1.72
CA ILE A 26 -3.02 -1.03 1.54
C ILE A 26 -2.75 0.42 1.21
N ARG A 27 -3.61 1.03 0.41
CA ARG A 27 -3.44 2.43 0.08
C ARG A 27 -3.50 3.29 1.33
N ASP A 28 -4.41 2.96 2.24
CA ASP A 28 -4.51 3.69 3.49
C ASP A 28 -3.22 3.57 4.28
N GLU A 29 -2.66 2.37 4.30
CA GLU A 29 -1.42 2.17 5.03
C GLU A 29 -0.30 2.99 4.41
N ILE A 30 -0.27 3.09 3.10
CA ILE A 30 0.74 3.90 2.45
C ILE A 30 0.59 5.35 2.87
N LYS A 31 -0.63 5.84 2.90
CA LYS A 31 -0.87 7.20 3.32
C LYS A 31 -0.39 7.43 4.74
N ASN A 32 -0.70 6.50 5.62
CA ASN A 32 -0.27 6.64 7.00
C ASN A 32 1.24 6.64 7.10
N ALA A 33 1.89 5.79 6.34
CA ALA A 33 3.34 5.72 6.39
C ALA A 33 3.95 7.02 5.88
N GLU A 34 3.35 7.59 4.86
CA GLU A 34 3.86 8.86 4.34
C GLU A 34 3.70 9.96 5.35
N LYS A 35 2.60 9.92 6.08
CA LYS A 35 2.38 10.92 7.09
C LYS A 35 3.40 10.87 8.18
N GLN A 36 3.85 9.68 8.53
CA GLN A 36 4.80 9.53 9.61
C GLN A 36 6.20 9.89 9.20
N LEU A 37 6.42 10.04 7.93
CA LEU A 37 7.71 10.48 7.47
C LEU A 37 8.83 9.64 7.99
N ASP A 38 8.79 8.40 7.79
CA ASP A 38 9.84 7.59 8.30
C ASP A 38 11.06 7.57 7.52
#